data_e01cc0550646d4fd6dc53b5bbcfaf7e3
#
_entry.id   e01cc0550646d4fd6dc53b5bbcfaf7e3
#
_cell.length_a   1.000
_cell.length_b   1.000
_cell.length_c   1.000
_cell.angle_alpha   90.00
_cell.angle_beta   90.00
_cell.angle_gamma   90.00
#
_symmetry.space_group_name_H-M   'P 1'
#
loop_
_entity.id
_entity.type
_entity.pdbx_description
1 polymer ?
#
loop_
_entity_poly.entity_id
_entity_poly.type
_entity_poly.pdbx_seq_one_letter_code
_entity_poly.pdbx_strand_id
1 'polypeptide(L)'
;MWESPAHRRTVYGVLAVVALAILFDGYDLVVYGAVLPTLMADPTQIGALGAAQAGALGSYALVGVMIGALTAGAVGDRIGRRRIMLGSIAWFSVGMAATAFARDITTFGVLRLLTGLGIGAIVATAGAIIAEFAPAGRRNLFNAVVYSGIPAGGVLASALAMVLRDHIGWRGLFLIGAVPLVLVLPYAWFALPESPRWLASRGRTRQAAEVCASRGLPLEMAAAPGAPLTADTTPRDDHDDDKVVARTGFAALLSPDYRLGTLLLGFMSFAGLLLTYGLNTWLPTIMENYGIDAKGSLGFLLVLNGGAIVGGLAASWLADRHGPRVIVACSFVLATLALVAITVSPPFVLVVALVAAAGMGTIGTQVLLYGFVSNYYETGARAAGVAWCAGFGRLGGILGPVIGGFLVAAGLEADTSFLVFGGIALAGAALTLAVPRSPAQSEPVAVPDEITPLDFDPPATAVAGEGAGEPVAAEPVEHAGSDLR
;
A
#
# COMPACT_ATOMS: atom_id res chain seq x y z
N MET A 1 -16.52 12.27 13.49
CA MET A 1 -15.61 11.86 12.40
C MET A 1 -14.43 12.83 12.28
N TRP A 2 -14.67 14.13 12.17
CA TRP A 2 -13.67 15.19 12.25
C TRP A 2 -13.99 16.05 13.46
N GLU A 3 -13.11 16.12 14.44
CA GLU A 3 -13.39 16.88 15.66
C GLU A 3 -13.25 18.39 15.45
N SER A 4 -12.38 18.78 14.48
CA SER A 4 -12.16 20.18 14.17
C SER A 4 -11.66 20.39 12.72
N PRO A 5 -11.76 21.61 12.17
CA PRO A 5 -11.10 21.94 10.91
C PRO A 5 -9.57 21.76 10.96
N ALA A 6 -8.95 21.99 12.11
CA ALA A 6 -7.52 21.78 12.32
C ALA A 6 -7.15 20.28 12.21
N HIS A 7 -7.93 19.40 12.81
CA HIS A 7 -7.78 17.94 12.69
C HIS A 7 -7.79 17.52 11.22
N ARG A 8 -8.82 17.95 10.47
CA ARG A 8 -8.92 17.65 9.04
C ARG A 8 -7.71 18.14 8.25
N ARG A 9 -7.25 19.37 8.48
CA ARG A 9 -6.08 19.96 7.81
C ARG A 9 -4.82 19.16 8.11
N THR A 10 -4.59 18.77 9.35
CA THR A 10 -3.43 17.96 9.76
C THR A 10 -3.44 16.60 9.06
N VAL A 11 -4.56 15.87 9.08
CA VAL A 11 -4.66 14.54 8.48
C VAL A 11 -4.47 14.60 6.95
N TYR A 12 -5.09 15.57 6.26
CA TYR A 12 -4.86 15.74 4.82
C TYR A 12 -3.43 16.18 4.49
N GLY A 13 -2.81 17.03 5.33
CA GLY A 13 -1.41 17.40 5.18
C GLY A 13 -0.46 16.21 5.30
N VAL A 14 -0.66 15.37 6.31
CA VAL A 14 0.08 14.11 6.50
C VAL A 14 -0.13 13.18 5.30
N LEU A 15 -1.39 13.01 4.88
CA LEU A 15 -1.74 12.18 3.73
C LEU A 15 -1.07 12.64 2.45
N ALA A 16 -1.04 13.95 2.19
CA ALA A 16 -0.40 14.52 1.02
C ALA A 16 1.12 14.27 1.00
N VAL A 17 1.80 14.41 2.16
CA VAL A 17 3.23 14.06 2.28
C VAL A 17 3.49 12.61 1.91
N VAL A 18 2.70 11.70 2.49
CA VAL A 18 2.88 10.25 2.29
C VAL A 18 2.54 9.87 0.84
N ALA A 19 1.45 10.40 0.28
CA ALA A 19 1.05 10.15 -1.09
C ALA A 19 2.09 10.65 -2.11
N LEU A 20 2.66 11.84 -1.88
CA LEU A 20 3.74 12.37 -2.73
C LEU A 20 5.01 11.51 -2.62
N ALA A 21 5.37 11.06 -1.43
CA ALA A 21 6.53 10.19 -1.24
C ALA A 21 6.34 8.85 -1.99
N ILE A 22 5.15 8.25 -1.91
CA ILE A 22 4.81 7.00 -2.62
C ILE A 22 4.68 7.22 -4.14
N LEU A 23 4.25 8.40 -4.58
CA LEU A 23 4.24 8.75 -6.01
C LEU A 23 5.66 8.73 -6.59
N PHE A 24 6.65 9.27 -5.86
CA PHE A 24 8.03 9.26 -6.32
C PHE A 24 8.71 7.87 -6.17
N ASP A 25 8.23 6.99 -5.29
CA ASP A 25 8.58 5.56 -5.31
C ASP A 25 8.14 4.93 -6.65
N GLY A 26 6.90 5.15 -7.07
CA GLY A 26 6.40 4.68 -8.37
C GLY A 26 7.13 5.32 -9.56
N TYR A 27 7.52 6.59 -9.44
CA TYR A 27 8.36 7.26 -10.42
C TYR A 27 9.70 6.55 -10.61
N ASP A 28 10.42 6.25 -9.51
CA ASP A 28 11.71 5.55 -9.57
C ASP A 28 11.61 4.16 -10.19
N LEU A 29 10.55 3.43 -9.86
CA LEU A 29 10.29 2.12 -10.43
C LEU A 29 10.24 2.17 -11.96
N VAL A 30 9.49 3.13 -12.50
CA VAL A 30 9.18 3.19 -13.93
C VAL A 30 10.25 3.94 -14.73
N VAL A 31 10.91 4.94 -14.14
CA VAL A 31 11.94 5.70 -14.85
C VAL A 31 13.10 4.82 -15.27
N TYR A 32 13.47 3.80 -14.48
CA TYR A 32 14.50 2.84 -14.87
C TYR A 32 14.11 2.07 -16.14
N GLY A 33 12.91 1.50 -16.20
CA GLY A 33 12.40 0.83 -17.40
C GLY A 33 12.32 1.77 -18.61
N ALA A 34 11.95 3.04 -18.40
CA ALA A 34 11.86 4.03 -19.47
C ALA A 34 13.21 4.41 -20.07
N VAL A 35 14.30 4.36 -19.30
CA VAL A 35 15.64 4.71 -19.77
C VAL A 35 16.47 3.50 -20.21
N LEU A 36 16.03 2.29 -19.84
CA LEU A 36 16.76 1.05 -20.08
C LEU A 36 17.15 0.82 -21.53
N PRO A 37 16.27 0.99 -22.55
CA PRO A 37 16.64 0.85 -23.94
C PRO A 37 17.79 1.79 -24.34
N THR A 38 17.79 3.03 -23.85
CA THR A 38 18.86 4.01 -24.13
C THR A 38 20.19 3.57 -23.52
N LEU A 39 20.18 3.06 -22.30
CA LEU A 39 21.40 2.59 -21.61
C LEU A 39 21.97 1.34 -22.26
N MET A 40 21.14 0.46 -22.82
CA MET A 40 21.58 -0.74 -23.54
C MET A 40 22.08 -0.42 -24.96
N ALA A 41 21.50 0.58 -25.63
CA ALA A 41 21.87 0.94 -27.00
C ALA A 41 23.18 1.73 -27.08
N ASP A 42 23.54 2.51 -26.07
CA ASP A 42 24.70 3.41 -26.10
C ASP A 42 25.69 3.11 -24.95
N PRO A 43 26.78 2.35 -25.25
CA PRO A 43 27.82 2.04 -24.25
C PRO A 43 28.55 3.26 -23.69
N THR A 44 28.47 4.43 -24.31
CA THR A 44 29.15 5.65 -23.83
C THR A 44 28.48 6.22 -22.56
N GLN A 45 27.28 5.78 -22.23
CA GLN A 45 26.51 6.29 -21.10
C GLN A 45 27.05 5.78 -19.75
N ILE A 46 27.10 4.45 -19.57
CA ILE A 46 27.57 3.79 -18.34
C ILE A 46 28.42 2.54 -18.61
N GLY A 47 28.77 2.29 -19.88
CA GLY A 47 29.48 1.08 -20.34
C GLY A 47 28.57 0.13 -21.12
N ALA A 48 29.14 -0.93 -21.70
CA ALA A 48 28.42 -1.93 -22.46
C ALA A 48 27.50 -2.75 -21.52
N LEU A 49 26.20 -2.50 -21.59
CA LEU A 49 25.18 -3.09 -20.72
C LEU A 49 24.43 -4.21 -21.45
N GLY A 50 24.72 -5.47 -21.07
CA GLY A 50 23.96 -6.63 -21.55
C GLY A 50 22.60 -6.76 -20.84
N ALA A 51 21.62 -7.42 -21.49
CA ALA A 51 20.26 -7.54 -20.95
C ALA A 51 20.21 -8.25 -19.58
N ALA A 52 21.01 -9.29 -19.35
CA ALA A 52 21.07 -9.95 -18.04
C ALA A 52 21.60 -9.01 -16.95
N GLN A 53 22.63 -8.20 -17.24
CA GLN A 53 23.15 -7.19 -16.32
C GLN A 53 22.11 -6.09 -16.07
N ALA A 54 21.39 -5.67 -17.09
CA ALA A 54 20.31 -4.70 -16.99
C ALA A 54 19.20 -5.19 -16.05
N GLY A 55 18.79 -6.44 -16.16
CA GLY A 55 17.85 -7.07 -15.22
C GLY A 55 18.37 -7.06 -13.78
N ALA A 56 19.64 -7.41 -13.57
CA ALA A 56 20.27 -7.36 -12.26
C ALA A 56 20.30 -5.94 -11.67
N LEU A 57 20.62 -4.92 -12.47
CA LEU A 57 20.61 -3.50 -12.04
C LEU A 57 19.22 -3.04 -11.58
N GLY A 58 18.16 -3.46 -12.28
CA GLY A 58 16.77 -3.21 -11.84
C GLY A 58 16.49 -3.84 -10.49
N SER A 59 17.00 -5.05 -10.27
CA SER A 59 16.80 -5.79 -9.01
C SER A 59 17.60 -5.22 -7.84
N TYR A 60 18.74 -4.56 -8.05
CA TYR A 60 19.52 -3.95 -6.97
C TYR A 60 18.70 -2.90 -6.18
N ALA A 61 17.90 -2.08 -6.87
CA ALA A 61 16.99 -1.16 -6.18
C ALA A 61 16.01 -1.91 -5.28
N LEU A 62 15.44 -3.03 -5.76
CA LEU A 62 14.44 -3.82 -5.02
C LEU A 62 15.05 -4.58 -3.83
N VAL A 63 16.30 -5.03 -3.94
CA VAL A 63 17.07 -5.54 -2.80
C VAL A 63 17.25 -4.43 -1.76
N GLY A 64 17.61 -3.22 -2.19
CA GLY A 64 17.67 -2.05 -1.33
C GLY A 64 16.32 -1.77 -0.65
N VAL A 65 15.22 -1.80 -1.39
CA VAL A 65 13.86 -1.62 -0.85
C VAL A 65 13.55 -2.66 0.23
N MET A 66 13.89 -3.92 0.01
CA MET A 66 13.66 -4.98 1.01
C MET A 66 14.45 -4.71 2.30
N ILE A 67 15.74 -4.41 2.18
CA ILE A 67 16.61 -4.12 3.34
C ILE A 67 16.14 -2.83 4.04
N GLY A 68 15.82 -1.79 3.27
CA GLY A 68 15.35 -0.51 3.79
C GLY A 68 14.04 -0.62 4.56
N ALA A 69 13.09 -1.42 4.08
CA ALA A 69 11.82 -1.65 4.76
C ALA A 69 12.00 -2.39 6.10
N LEU A 70 12.86 -3.41 6.13
CA LEU A 70 13.16 -4.17 7.35
C LEU A 70 13.88 -3.30 8.39
N THR A 71 14.89 -2.53 7.96
CA THR A 71 15.65 -1.65 8.85
C THR A 71 14.80 -0.50 9.36
N ALA A 72 13.98 0.12 8.51
CA ALA A 72 13.10 1.21 8.91
C ALA A 72 12.02 0.76 9.90
N GLY A 73 11.49 -0.46 9.78
CA GLY A 73 10.58 -1.05 10.76
C GLY A 73 11.23 -1.13 12.15
N ALA A 74 12.44 -1.72 12.22
CA ALA A 74 13.17 -1.89 13.48
C ALA A 74 13.66 -0.54 14.08
N VAL A 75 14.11 0.39 13.23
CA VAL A 75 14.65 1.69 13.66
C VAL A 75 13.53 2.69 13.93
N GLY A 76 12.42 2.62 13.20
CA GLY A 76 11.27 3.52 13.32
C GLY A 76 10.63 3.51 14.70
N ASP A 77 10.63 2.34 15.35
CA ASP A 77 10.15 2.23 16.73
C ASP A 77 11.05 2.99 17.72
N ARG A 78 12.35 3.12 17.42
CA ARG A 78 13.32 3.81 18.30
C ARG A 78 13.39 5.31 18.05
N ILE A 79 13.40 5.75 16.80
CA ILE A 79 13.72 7.14 16.39
C ILE A 79 12.45 7.98 16.17
N GLY A 80 11.32 7.37 15.83
CA GLY A 80 10.05 8.04 15.53
C GLY A 80 9.73 8.07 14.03
N ARG A 81 8.43 8.15 13.73
CA ARG A 81 7.92 8.04 12.34
C ARG A 81 8.29 9.25 11.49
N ARG A 82 8.20 10.44 12.07
CA ARG A 82 8.52 11.70 11.36
C ARG A 82 9.98 11.75 10.92
N ARG A 83 10.91 11.41 11.81
CA ARG A 83 12.34 11.46 11.51
C ARG A 83 12.74 10.47 10.43
N ILE A 84 12.20 9.24 10.48
CA ILE A 84 12.46 8.24 9.46
C ILE A 84 11.91 8.70 8.11
N MET A 85 10.67 9.18 8.05
CA MET A 85 10.06 9.66 6.79
C MET A 85 10.88 10.80 6.17
N LEU A 86 11.22 11.82 6.94
CA LEU A 86 12.03 12.96 6.44
C LEU A 86 13.41 12.51 5.98
N GLY A 87 14.10 11.68 6.78
CA GLY A 87 15.41 11.15 6.43
C GLY A 87 15.37 10.27 5.18
N SER A 88 14.33 9.45 5.03
CA SER A 88 14.15 8.57 3.86
C SER A 88 13.84 9.35 2.58
N ILE A 89 13.01 10.40 2.64
CA ILE A 89 12.76 11.29 1.50
C ILE A 89 14.06 11.98 1.08
N ALA A 90 14.83 12.51 2.03
CA ALA A 90 16.12 13.13 1.74
C ALA A 90 17.10 12.11 1.11
N TRP A 91 17.25 10.95 1.72
CA TRP A 91 18.14 9.87 1.26
C TRP A 91 17.79 9.40 -0.15
N PHE A 92 16.52 9.10 -0.39
CA PHE A 92 16.02 8.72 -1.71
C PHE A 92 16.33 9.78 -2.77
N SER A 93 15.98 11.03 -2.49
CA SER A 93 16.16 12.13 -3.44
C SER A 93 17.64 12.39 -3.77
N VAL A 94 18.52 12.35 -2.76
CA VAL A 94 19.98 12.45 -2.96
C VAL A 94 20.48 11.26 -3.75
N GLY A 95 19.99 10.05 -3.48
CA GLY A 95 20.33 8.84 -4.23
C GLY A 95 19.93 8.94 -5.70
N MET A 96 18.73 9.47 -6.01
CA MET A 96 18.29 9.73 -7.39
C MET A 96 19.20 10.74 -8.10
N ALA A 97 19.50 11.85 -7.43
CA ALA A 97 20.44 12.85 -7.97
C ALA A 97 21.83 12.23 -8.23
N ALA A 98 22.36 11.47 -7.28
CA ALA A 98 23.65 10.82 -7.42
C ALA A 98 23.66 9.82 -8.60
N THR A 99 22.59 9.04 -8.76
CA THR A 99 22.44 8.07 -9.87
C THR A 99 22.52 8.76 -11.24
N ALA A 100 22.02 9.99 -11.37
CA ALA A 100 22.14 10.78 -12.59
C ALA A 100 23.60 11.06 -13.01
N PHE A 101 24.54 11.04 -12.07
CA PHE A 101 25.96 11.28 -12.32
C PHE A 101 26.80 10.00 -12.43
N ALA A 102 26.18 8.82 -12.39
CA ALA A 102 26.87 7.56 -12.58
C ALA A 102 27.54 7.49 -13.97
N ARG A 103 28.78 6.97 -14.02
CA ARG A 103 29.58 6.89 -15.24
C ARG A 103 29.90 5.45 -15.63
N ASP A 104 29.62 4.50 -14.75
CA ASP A 104 29.88 3.08 -14.98
C ASP A 104 28.77 2.23 -14.36
N ILE A 105 28.68 0.98 -14.80
CA ILE A 105 27.62 0.01 -14.43
C ILE A 105 27.67 -0.25 -12.89
N THR A 106 28.85 -0.37 -12.32
CA THR A 106 29.02 -0.70 -10.90
C THR A 106 28.53 0.43 -10.02
N THR A 107 28.96 1.67 -10.31
CA THR A 107 28.50 2.86 -9.57
C THR A 107 26.99 3.04 -9.71
N PHE A 108 26.46 2.87 -10.92
CA PHE A 108 25.01 2.93 -11.14
C PHE A 108 24.26 1.90 -10.28
N GLY A 109 24.71 0.64 -10.29
CA GLY A 109 24.10 -0.44 -9.51
C GLY A 109 24.16 -0.21 -7.99
N VAL A 110 25.31 0.23 -7.46
CA VAL A 110 25.46 0.56 -6.02
C VAL A 110 24.51 1.71 -5.65
N LEU A 111 24.45 2.76 -6.46
CA LEU A 111 23.55 3.88 -6.21
C LEU A 111 22.07 3.47 -6.27
N ARG A 112 21.69 2.58 -7.19
CA ARG A 112 20.34 2.00 -7.24
C ARG A 112 20.00 1.24 -5.95
N LEU A 113 20.92 0.43 -5.44
CA LEU A 113 20.74 -0.28 -4.18
C LEU A 113 20.57 0.70 -3.00
N LEU A 114 21.44 1.71 -2.92
CA LEU A 114 21.39 2.73 -1.87
C LEU A 114 20.11 3.57 -1.95
N THR A 115 19.68 3.96 -3.16
CA THR A 115 18.40 4.66 -3.38
C THR A 115 17.23 3.80 -2.90
N GLY A 116 17.26 2.51 -3.22
CA GLY A 116 16.26 1.54 -2.78
C GLY A 116 16.11 1.45 -1.26
N LEU A 117 17.19 1.59 -0.47
CA LEU A 117 17.09 1.65 1.00
C LEU A 117 16.15 2.77 1.46
N GLY A 118 16.24 3.95 0.84
CA GLY A 118 15.37 5.08 1.14
C GLY A 118 13.92 4.80 0.78
N ILE A 119 13.68 4.21 -0.40
CA ILE A 119 12.33 3.83 -0.85
C ILE A 119 11.69 2.82 0.11
N GLY A 120 12.42 1.77 0.50
CA GLY A 120 11.92 0.78 1.44
C GLY A 120 11.52 1.39 2.78
N ALA A 121 12.31 2.34 3.26
CA ALA A 121 12.02 3.06 4.49
C ALA A 121 10.78 3.98 4.34
N ILE A 122 10.59 4.63 3.19
CA ILE A 122 9.38 5.41 2.88
C ILE A 122 8.14 4.50 2.93
N VAL A 123 8.16 3.37 2.22
CA VAL A 123 7.01 2.45 2.12
C VAL A 123 6.61 1.89 3.48
N ALA A 124 7.59 1.43 4.27
CA ALA A 124 7.33 0.89 5.61
C ALA A 124 6.76 1.96 6.55
N THR A 125 7.33 3.18 6.52
CA THR A 125 6.90 4.28 7.38
C THR A 125 5.54 4.84 6.93
N ALA A 126 5.26 4.85 5.62
CA ALA A 126 3.97 5.27 5.06
C ALA A 126 2.81 4.45 5.63
N GLY A 127 2.94 3.13 5.65
CA GLY A 127 1.94 2.23 6.23
C GLY A 127 1.68 2.52 7.71
N ALA A 128 2.75 2.73 8.49
CA ALA A 128 2.64 3.08 9.91
C ALA A 128 1.93 4.43 10.13
N ILE A 129 2.31 5.46 9.36
CA ILE A 129 1.70 6.79 9.45
C ILE A 129 0.20 6.73 9.11
N ILE A 130 -0.18 6.02 8.04
CA ILE A 130 -1.59 5.88 7.66
C ILE A 130 -2.37 5.16 8.78
N ALA A 131 -1.82 4.09 9.36
CA ALA A 131 -2.47 3.35 10.44
C ALA A 131 -2.69 4.22 11.70
N GLU A 132 -1.82 5.19 11.95
CA GLU A 132 -1.88 6.08 13.10
C GLU A 132 -2.77 7.32 12.89
N PHE A 133 -2.72 7.94 11.70
CA PHE A 133 -3.41 9.21 11.44
C PHE A 133 -4.73 9.07 10.67
N ALA A 134 -4.95 7.97 9.95
CA ALA A 134 -6.21 7.80 9.22
C ALA A 134 -7.39 7.53 10.16
N PRO A 135 -8.55 8.18 9.95
CA PRO A 135 -9.77 7.91 10.71
C PRO A 135 -10.16 6.44 10.64
N ALA A 136 -10.57 5.85 11.77
CA ALA A 136 -10.83 4.41 11.91
C ALA A 136 -11.77 3.84 10.81
N GLY A 137 -12.83 4.55 10.45
CA GLY A 137 -13.78 4.11 9.42
C GLY A 137 -13.34 4.34 7.97
N ARG A 138 -12.15 4.94 7.71
CA ARG A 138 -11.65 5.30 6.36
C ARG A 138 -10.23 4.86 6.08
N ARG A 139 -9.63 4.03 6.92
CA ARG A 139 -8.24 3.57 6.76
C ARG A 139 -8.01 2.91 5.40
N ASN A 140 -8.95 2.07 4.95
CA ASN A 140 -8.83 1.40 3.65
C ASN A 140 -8.83 2.39 2.49
N LEU A 141 -9.69 3.41 2.52
CA LEU A 141 -9.72 4.46 1.51
C LEU A 141 -8.40 5.25 1.49
N PHE A 142 -7.87 5.60 2.66
CA PHE A 142 -6.61 6.34 2.78
C PHE A 142 -5.43 5.50 2.27
N ASN A 143 -5.39 4.21 2.61
CA ASN A 143 -4.41 3.29 2.04
C ASN A 143 -4.52 3.21 0.51
N ALA A 144 -5.73 3.04 -0.02
CA ALA A 144 -5.96 2.95 -1.47
C ALA A 144 -5.49 4.22 -2.19
N VAL A 145 -5.82 5.40 -1.67
CA VAL A 145 -5.41 6.70 -2.24
C VAL A 145 -3.88 6.83 -2.22
N VAL A 146 -3.23 6.53 -1.09
CA VAL A 146 -1.78 6.67 -0.98
C VAL A 146 -1.05 5.70 -1.89
N TYR A 147 -1.42 4.42 -1.86
CA TYR A 147 -0.72 3.40 -2.67
C TYR A 147 -1.07 3.45 -4.17
N SER A 148 -2.17 4.12 -4.56
CA SER A 148 -2.40 4.53 -5.96
C SER A 148 -1.33 5.53 -6.46
N GLY A 149 -0.57 6.12 -5.57
CA GLY A 149 0.63 6.90 -5.90
C GLY A 149 1.66 6.11 -6.71
N ILE A 150 1.82 4.79 -6.48
CA ILE A 150 2.77 3.96 -7.24
C ILE A 150 2.46 3.98 -8.74
N PRO A 151 1.30 3.52 -9.22
CA PRO A 151 1.00 3.59 -10.64
C PRO A 151 0.85 5.03 -11.15
N ALA A 152 0.43 5.99 -10.33
CA ALA A 152 0.41 7.40 -10.70
C ALA A 152 1.82 7.97 -10.94
N GLY A 153 2.79 7.58 -10.11
CA GLY A 153 4.21 7.86 -10.33
C GLY A 153 4.74 7.24 -11.62
N GLY A 154 4.28 6.03 -11.94
CA GLY A 154 4.59 5.36 -13.20
C GLY A 154 4.04 6.10 -14.43
N VAL A 155 2.80 6.58 -14.36
CA VAL A 155 2.21 7.45 -15.40
C VAL A 155 3.02 8.73 -15.54
N LEU A 156 3.39 9.38 -14.43
CA LEU A 156 4.20 10.59 -14.42
C LEU A 156 5.58 10.35 -15.06
N ALA A 157 6.27 9.27 -14.66
CA ALA A 157 7.58 8.92 -15.21
C ALA A 157 7.52 8.67 -16.71
N SER A 158 6.53 7.91 -17.17
CA SER A 158 6.34 7.59 -18.60
C SER A 158 6.02 8.85 -19.40
N ALA A 159 5.10 9.70 -18.91
CA ALA A 159 4.74 10.93 -19.59
C ALA A 159 5.93 11.91 -19.69
N LEU A 160 6.69 12.09 -18.61
CA LEU A 160 7.88 12.93 -18.61
C LEU A 160 8.98 12.35 -19.50
N ALA A 161 9.16 11.02 -19.50
CA ALA A 161 10.11 10.38 -20.41
C ALA A 161 9.75 10.58 -21.89
N MET A 162 8.46 10.47 -22.26
CA MET A 162 7.99 10.70 -23.65
C MET A 162 8.27 12.13 -24.14
N VAL A 163 8.16 13.11 -23.25
CA VAL A 163 8.29 14.53 -23.63
C VAL A 163 9.73 15.03 -23.46
N LEU A 164 10.42 14.62 -22.41
CA LEU A 164 11.66 15.26 -21.98
C LEU A 164 12.92 14.43 -22.28
N ARG A 165 12.82 13.11 -22.50
CA ARG A 165 14.00 12.24 -22.68
C ARG A 165 14.95 12.76 -23.78
N ASP A 166 14.41 13.21 -24.91
CA ASP A 166 15.20 13.68 -26.04
C ASP A 166 15.89 15.04 -25.76
N HIS A 167 15.40 15.79 -24.76
CA HIS A 167 15.93 17.12 -24.42
C HIS A 167 16.92 17.09 -23.25
N ILE A 168 16.58 16.32 -22.19
CA ILE A 168 17.37 16.28 -20.92
C ILE A 168 18.11 14.96 -20.72
N GLY A 169 17.89 13.98 -21.60
CA GLY A 169 18.46 12.65 -21.51
C GLY A 169 17.97 11.86 -20.30
N TRP A 170 18.49 10.64 -20.14
CA TRP A 170 18.18 9.78 -19.02
C TRP A 170 18.63 10.37 -17.66
N ARG A 171 19.75 11.12 -17.67
CA ARG A 171 20.26 11.80 -16.46
C ARG A 171 19.29 12.83 -15.93
N GLY A 172 18.70 13.61 -16.84
CA GLY A 172 17.67 14.60 -16.47
C GLY A 172 16.42 13.96 -15.87
N LEU A 173 16.01 12.80 -16.37
CA LEU A 173 14.88 12.05 -15.80
C LEU A 173 15.18 11.57 -14.37
N PHE A 174 16.40 11.10 -14.09
CA PHE A 174 16.79 10.77 -12.71
C PHE A 174 16.86 12.02 -11.80
N LEU A 175 17.30 13.17 -12.33
CA LEU A 175 17.29 14.42 -11.58
C LEU A 175 15.86 14.89 -11.23
N ILE A 176 14.88 14.65 -12.10
CA ILE A 176 13.46 14.88 -11.76
C ILE A 176 13.03 14.02 -10.56
N GLY A 177 13.53 12.79 -10.45
CA GLY A 177 13.32 11.94 -9.28
C GLY A 177 13.90 12.52 -7.97
N ALA A 178 14.79 13.50 -8.03
CA ALA A 178 15.30 14.23 -6.87
C ALA A 178 14.44 15.42 -6.44
N VAL A 179 13.42 15.80 -7.20
CA VAL A 179 12.50 16.92 -6.89
C VAL A 179 11.90 16.84 -5.49
N PRO A 180 11.62 15.66 -4.90
CA PRO A 180 11.15 15.60 -3.53
C PRO A 180 12.06 16.25 -2.50
N LEU A 181 13.36 16.38 -2.77
CA LEU A 181 14.29 17.10 -1.88
C LEU A 181 13.91 18.56 -1.70
N VAL A 182 13.44 19.21 -2.77
CA VAL A 182 13.14 20.65 -2.79
C VAL A 182 11.66 20.96 -2.58
N LEU A 183 10.76 20.04 -2.92
CA LEU A 183 9.31 20.27 -2.81
C LEU A 183 8.68 19.49 -1.65
N VAL A 184 8.91 18.17 -1.61
CA VAL A 184 8.22 17.30 -0.65
C VAL A 184 8.86 17.39 0.73
N LEU A 185 10.18 17.42 0.82
CA LEU A 185 10.88 17.45 2.11
C LEU A 185 10.59 18.74 2.91
N PRO A 186 10.66 19.96 2.34
CA PRO A 186 10.26 21.15 3.05
C PRO A 186 8.79 21.15 3.45
N TYR A 187 7.90 20.71 2.55
CA TYR A 187 6.49 20.58 2.89
C TYR A 187 6.27 19.59 4.04
N ALA A 188 6.92 18.41 3.99
CA ALA A 188 6.85 17.40 5.03
C ALA A 188 7.39 17.89 6.37
N TRP A 189 8.44 18.73 6.36
CA TRP A 189 8.99 19.31 7.58
C TRP A 189 7.96 20.09 8.39
N PHE A 190 7.06 20.81 7.73
CA PHE A 190 6.00 21.61 8.36
C PHE A 190 4.69 20.83 8.55
N ALA A 191 4.33 19.97 7.59
CA ALA A 191 3.04 19.29 7.58
C ALA A 191 2.99 17.99 8.39
N LEU A 192 4.14 17.27 8.53
CA LEU A 192 4.21 15.99 9.22
C LEU A 192 4.59 16.18 10.69
N PRO A 193 3.66 16.03 11.65
CA PRO A 193 3.98 15.97 13.08
C PRO A 193 4.59 14.61 13.45
N GLU A 194 5.21 14.54 14.63
CA GLU A 194 5.55 13.22 15.19
C GLU A 194 4.28 12.51 15.65
N SER A 195 4.28 11.18 15.64
CA SER A 195 3.14 10.39 16.06
C SER A 195 2.84 10.53 17.55
N PRO A 196 1.63 11.00 17.95
CA PRO A 196 1.26 11.05 19.37
C PRO A 196 1.28 9.66 20.03
N ARG A 197 0.84 8.61 19.30
CA ARG A 197 0.86 7.23 19.81
C ARG A 197 2.27 6.74 20.08
N TRP A 198 3.20 7.04 19.19
CA TRP A 198 4.61 6.70 19.38
C TRP A 198 5.22 7.48 20.57
N LEU A 199 4.92 8.76 20.72
CA LEU A 199 5.37 9.54 21.87
C LEU A 199 4.83 8.96 23.19
N ALA A 200 3.55 8.60 23.23
CA ALA A 200 2.91 7.99 24.39
C ALA A 200 3.55 6.64 24.75
N SER A 201 3.80 5.77 23.75
CA SER A 201 4.47 4.46 23.97
C SER A 201 5.90 4.59 24.52
N ARG A 202 6.52 5.78 24.38
CA ARG A 202 7.84 6.11 24.93
C ARG A 202 7.78 6.87 26.28
N GLY A 203 6.62 6.93 26.90
CA GLY A 203 6.42 7.66 28.15
C GLY A 203 6.43 9.18 28.01
N ARG A 204 6.43 9.71 26.78
CA ARG A 204 6.44 11.14 26.47
C ARG A 204 5.00 11.68 26.34
N THR A 205 4.14 11.36 27.30
CA THR A 205 2.70 11.67 27.27
C THR A 205 2.42 13.16 27.18
N ARG A 206 3.20 14.00 27.88
CA ARG A 206 3.09 15.46 27.79
C ARG A 206 3.33 15.98 26.38
N GLN A 207 4.40 15.51 25.71
CA GLN A 207 4.70 15.89 24.34
C GLN A 207 3.64 15.38 23.36
N ALA A 208 3.09 14.17 23.59
CA ALA A 208 1.98 13.63 22.82
C ALA A 208 0.74 14.54 22.92
N ALA A 209 0.38 14.98 24.13
CA ALA A 209 -0.73 15.89 24.36
C ALA A 209 -0.49 17.27 23.70
N GLU A 210 0.73 17.82 23.77
CA GLU A 210 1.11 19.08 23.11
C GLU A 210 0.96 18.98 21.58
N VAL A 211 1.37 17.85 20.97
CA VAL A 211 1.17 17.61 19.54
C VAL A 211 -0.32 17.51 19.21
N CYS A 212 -1.12 16.79 20.00
CA CYS A 212 -2.56 16.72 19.80
C CYS A 212 -3.21 18.11 19.86
N ALA A 213 -2.90 18.90 20.88
CA ALA A 213 -3.44 20.25 21.05
C ALA A 213 -3.06 21.21 19.91
N SER A 214 -1.77 21.22 19.52
CA SER A 214 -1.26 22.13 18.47
C SER A 214 -1.75 21.77 17.06
N ARG A 215 -2.11 20.49 16.82
CA ARG A 215 -2.53 19.97 15.52
C ARG A 215 -4.02 19.65 15.44
N GLY A 216 -4.77 19.87 16.54
CA GLY A 216 -6.20 19.58 16.64
C GLY A 216 -6.53 18.09 16.55
N LEU A 217 -5.59 17.23 16.96
CA LEU A 217 -5.77 15.78 16.97
C LEU A 217 -6.49 15.33 18.25
N PRO A 218 -7.25 14.21 18.23
CA PRO A 218 -7.89 13.67 19.42
C PRO A 218 -6.89 13.35 20.52
N LEU A 219 -7.19 13.73 21.76
CA LEU A 219 -6.34 13.43 22.92
C LEU A 219 -6.21 11.92 23.18
N GLU A 220 -7.18 11.14 22.72
CA GLU A 220 -7.11 9.66 22.75
C GLU A 220 -5.89 9.10 22.01
N MET A 221 -5.37 9.81 21.01
CA MET A 221 -4.12 9.43 20.34
C MET A 221 -2.89 9.59 21.26
N ALA A 222 -2.97 10.36 22.33
CA ALA A 222 -1.91 10.54 23.31
C ALA A 222 -1.97 9.50 24.45
N ALA A 223 -3.01 8.65 24.50
CA ALA A 223 -3.09 7.57 25.47
C ALA A 223 -2.16 6.41 25.07
N ALA A 224 -1.53 5.80 26.07
CA ALA A 224 -0.71 4.61 25.84
C ALA A 224 -1.59 3.45 25.35
N PRO A 225 -1.10 2.59 24.42
CA PRO A 225 -1.82 1.40 24.00
C PRO A 225 -2.13 0.51 25.23
N GLY A 226 -3.42 0.24 25.47
CA GLY A 226 -3.87 -0.57 26.62
C GLY A 226 -4.19 0.19 27.91
N ALA A 227 -4.05 1.52 27.95
CA ALA A 227 -4.57 2.29 29.07
C ALA A 227 -6.11 2.33 28.99
N PRO A 228 -6.86 1.93 30.04
CA PRO A 228 -8.31 2.04 30.06
C PRO A 228 -8.72 3.50 29.95
N LEU A 229 -9.62 3.83 29.03
CA LEU A 229 -10.15 5.19 28.81
C LEU A 229 -11.12 5.64 29.90
N THR A 230 -11.48 4.76 30.83
CA THR A 230 -12.28 5.07 32.02
C THR A 230 -11.71 4.31 33.21
N ALA A 231 -11.64 4.99 34.34
CA ALA A 231 -11.28 4.39 35.65
C ALA A 231 -12.44 3.53 36.18
N ASP A 232 -12.88 2.54 35.41
CA ASP A 232 -13.80 1.53 35.91
C ASP A 232 -12.99 0.26 36.15
N THR A 233 -12.39 0.21 37.33
CA THR A 233 -11.67 -0.94 37.86
C THR A 233 -12.67 -1.92 38.47
N THR A 234 -13.43 -2.61 37.64
CA THR A 234 -13.99 -3.89 38.06
C THR A 234 -12.95 -4.96 37.78
N PRO A 235 -12.47 -5.70 38.80
CA PRO A 235 -11.62 -6.86 38.55
C PRO A 235 -12.41 -7.87 37.74
N ARG A 236 -11.92 -8.18 36.54
CA ARG A 236 -12.39 -9.35 35.80
C ARG A 236 -11.86 -10.56 36.54
N ASP A 237 -12.78 -11.38 37.06
CA ASP A 237 -12.47 -12.68 37.64
C ASP A 237 -11.75 -13.54 36.57
N ASP A 238 -10.46 -13.81 36.84
CA ASP A 238 -9.62 -14.74 36.08
C ASP A 238 -9.98 -16.20 36.48
N HIS A 239 -11.14 -16.67 36.01
CA HIS A 239 -11.49 -18.08 36.12
C HIS A 239 -12.05 -18.55 34.76
N ASP A 240 -11.15 -18.79 33.81
CA ASP A 240 -11.32 -19.79 32.73
C ASP A 240 -10.01 -19.93 31.94
N ASP A 241 -8.96 -20.46 32.58
CA ASP A 241 -7.60 -20.59 32.05
C ASP A 241 -7.35 -21.96 31.38
N ASP A 242 -8.35 -22.57 30.74
CA ASP A 242 -8.17 -23.79 29.92
C ASP A 242 -8.48 -23.57 28.42
N LYS A 243 -8.45 -22.31 27.94
CA LYS A 243 -8.47 -22.06 26.49
C LYS A 243 -7.05 -22.17 25.95
N VAL A 244 -6.83 -23.23 25.15
CA VAL A 244 -5.71 -23.41 24.22
C VAL A 244 -5.06 -22.08 23.90
N VAL A 245 -3.80 -21.88 24.35
CA VAL A 245 -2.99 -20.67 24.07
C VAL A 245 -3.00 -20.46 22.56
N ALA A 246 -3.87 -19.61 22.06
CA ALA A 246 -4.00 -19.31 20.64
C ALA A 246 -2.64 -18.76 20.16
N ARG A 247 -1.98 -19.51 19.29
CA ARG A 247 -0.70 -19.10 18.71
C ARG A 247 -0.92 -17.76 18.02
N THR A 248 -0.22 -16.73 18.44
CA THR A 248 -0.31 -15.38 17.86
C THR A 248 0.91 -15.06 17.00
N GLY A 249 0.79 -14.07 16.12
CA GLY A 249 1.89 -13.62 15.29
C GLY A 249 2.34 -14.67 14.25
N PHE A 250 3.64 -14.74 14.00
CA PHE A 250 4.22 -15.67 13.01
C PHE A 250 4.02 -17.16 13.37
N ALA A 251 3.94 -17.50 14.65
CA ALA A 251 3.71 -18.86 15.07
C ALA A 251 2.31 -19.38 14.66
N ALA A 252 1.33 -18.49 14.57
CA ALA A 252 -0.01 -18.83 14.08
C ALA A 252 -0.01 -19.22 12.60
N LEU A 253 0.85 -18.60 11.77
CA LEU A 253 0.93 -18.89 10.33
C LEU A 253 1.38 -20.32 10.02
N LEU A 254 2.11 -20.93 10.95
CA LEU A 254 2.61 -22.31 10.82
C LEU A 254 1.63 -23.35 11.38
N SER A 255 0.48 -22.92 11.91
CA SER A 255 -0.56 -23.85 12.37
C SER A 255 -1.11 -24.69 11.20
N PRO A 256 -1.63 -25.90 11.45
CA PRO A 256 -2.23 -26.76 10.43
C PRO A 256 -3.30 -26.04 9.60
N ASP A 257 -4.06 -25.14 10.24
CA ASP A 257 -5.20 -24.43 9.63
C ASP A 257 -4.75 -23.32 8.66
N TYR A 258 -3.60 -22.69 8.91
CA TYR A 258 -3.12 -21.57 8.11
C TYR A 258 -1.94 -21.91 7.19
N ARG A 259 -1.14 -22.95 7.48
CA ARG A 259 0.13 -23.22 6.77
C ARG A 259 -0.01 -23.27 5.24
N LEU A 260 -1.04 -23.96 4.72
CA LEU A 260 -1.26 -24.08 3.27
C LEU A 260 -1.68 -22.72 2.69
N GLY A 261 -2.64 -22.05 3.32
CA GLY A 261 -3.07 -20.71 2.91
C GLY A 261 -1.93 -19.70 2.95
N THR A 262 -1.10 -19.75 3.97
CA THR A 262 0.10 -18.88 4.12
C THR A 262 1.08 -19.06 2.97
N LEU A 263 1.38 -20.29 2.58
CA LEU A 263 2.26 -20.57 1.44
C LEU A 263 1.64 -20.08 0.13
N LEU A 264 0.38 -20.41 -0.13
CA LEU A 264 -0.31 -20.03 -1.36
C LEU A 264 -0.44 -18.50 -1.50
N LEU A 265 -0.80 -17.79 -0.43
CA LEU A 265 -0.87 -16.34 -0.40
C LEU A 265 0.50 -15.70 -0.59
N GLY A 266 1.56 -16.28 -0.03
CA GLY A 266 2.94 -15.87 -0.27
C GLY A 266 3.33 -15.96 -1.74
N PHE A 267 3.12 -17.13 -2.38
CA PHE A 267 3.42 -17.32 -3.79
C PHE A 267 2.53 -16.50 -4.73
N MET A 268 1.27 -16.27 -4.37
CA MET A 268 0.39 -15.34 -5.08
C MET A 268 0.96 -13.92 -5.06
N SER A 269 1.40 -13.43 -3.88
CA SER A 269 2.06 -12.13 -3.74
C SER A 269 3.38 -12.06 -4.52
N PHE A 270 4.16 -13.12 -4.50
CA PHE A 270 5.37 -13.29 -5.30
C PHE A 270 5.09 -13.13 -6.80
N ALA A 271 4.11 -13.85 -7.35
CA ALA A 271 3.73 -13.77 -8.76
C ALA A 271 3.26 -12.34 -9.14
N GLY A 272 2.44 -11.72 -8.30
CA GLY A 272 1.95 -10.37 -8.55
C GLY A 272 3.05 -9.31 -8.56
N LEU A 273 3.99 -9.34 -7.61
CA LEU A 273 5.12 -8.41 -7.59
C LEU A 273 6.13 -8.70 -8.70
N LEU A 274 6.35 -9.96 -9.05
CA LEU A 274 7.18 -10.35 -10.19
C LEU A 274 6.65 -9.72 -11.50
N LEU A 275 5.36 -9.85 -11.76
CA LEU A 275 4.70 -9.24 -12.91
C LEU A 275 4.79 -7.72 -12.89
N THR A 276 4.52 -7.10 -11.74
CA THR A 276 4.57 -5.65 -11.58
C THR A 276 5.94 -5.09 -11.95
N TYR A 277 7.00 -5.63 -11.36
CA TYR A 277 8.36 -5.11 -11.57
C TYR A 277 8.97 -5.59 -12.90
N GLY A 278 8.68 -6.82 -13.32
CA GLY A 278 9.13 -7.35 -14.60
C GLY A 278 8.58 -6.57 -15.78
N LEU A 279 7.26 -6.34 -15.84
CA LEU A 279 6.62 -5.59 -16.92
C LEU A 279 7.04 -4.11 -16.91
N ASN A 280 7.07 -3.44 -15.75
CA ASN A 280 7.52 -2.04 -15.70
C ASN A 280 8.98 -1.87 -16.17
N THR A 281 9.85 -2.86 -15.94
CA THR A 281 11.25 -2.80 -16.37
C THR A 281 11.41 -3.08 -17.85
N TRP A 282 10.72 -4.11 -18.37
CA TRP A 282 11.06 -4.66 -19.70
C TRP A 282 10.05 -4.32 -20.79
N LEU A 283 8.85 -3.84 -20.47
CA LEU A 283 7.83 -3.55 -21.48
C LEU A 283 8.32 -2.61 -22.59
N PRO A 284 9.05 -1.51 -22.33
CA PRO A 284 9.55 -0.67 -23.40
C PRO A 284 10.51 -1.41 -24.35
N THR A 285 11.48 -2.15 -23.79
CA THR A 285 12.44 -2.94 -24.57
C THR A 285 11.73 -4.02 -25.40
N ILE A 286 10.74 -4.71 -24.82
CA ILE A 286 9.95 -5.72 -25.54
C ILE A 286 9.18 -5.07 -26.68
N MET A 287 8.58 -3.89 -26.47
CA MET A 287 7.84 -3.17 -27.52
C MET A 287 8.74 -2.62 -28.62
N GLU A 288 9.96 -2.19 -28.29
CA GLU A 288 10.97 -1.82 -29.30
C GLU A 288 11.37 -3.03 -30.17
N ASN A 289 11.49 -4.22 -29.56
CA ASN A 289 11.72 -5.46 -30.29
C ASN A 289 10.56 -5.86 -31.24
N TYR A 290 9.34 -5.37 -30.94
CA TYR A 290 8.18 -5.46 -31.86
C TYR A 290 8.22 -4.43 -32.99
N GLY A 291 9.27 -3.61 -33.07
CA GLY A 291 9.42 -2.58 -34.10
C GLY A 291 8.66 -1.29 -33.81
N ILE A 292 8.22 -1.09 -32.58
CA ILE A 292 7.59 0.17 -32.14
C ILE A 292 8.70 1.16 -31.79
N ASP A 293 8.54 2.40 -32.24
CA ASP A 293 9.51 3.44 -31.97
C ASP A 293 9.62 3.73 -30.46
N ALA A 294 10.72 4.34 -30.04
CA ALA A 294 11.02 4.57 -28.64
C ALA A 294 9.96 5.41 -27.89
N LYS A 295 9.29 6.37 -28.55
CA LYS A 295 8.21 7.14 -27.94
C LYS A 295 6.94 6.31 -27.76
N GLY A 296 6.59 5.52 -28.76
CA GLY A 296 5.47 4.58 -28.69
C GLY A 296 5.66 3.56 -27.59
N SER A 297 6.88 3.02 -27.44
CA SER A 297 7.24 2.07 -26.39
C SER A 297 7.06 2.63 -24.98
N LEU A 298 7.41 3.91 -24.76
CA LEU A 298 7.13 4.62 -23.51
C LEU A 298 5.62 4.86 -23.29
N GLY A 299 4.86 5.05 -24.38
CA GLY A 299 3.40 5.15 -24.33
C GLY A 299 2.76 3.89 -23.75
N PHE A 300 3.32 2.71 -24.00
CA PHE A 300 2.81 1.47 -23.40
C PHE A 300 3.05 1.38 -21.89
N LEU A 301 4.16 1.94 -21.37
CA LEU A 301 4.32 2.07 -19.92
C LEU A 301 3.27 3.01 -19.29
N LEU A 302 2.96 4.11 -19.97
CA LEU A 302 1.91 5.03 -19.52
C LEU A 302 0.56 4.31 -19.50
N VAL A 303 0.24 3.56 -20.56
CA VAL A 303 -1.01 2.79 -20.68
C VAL A 303 -1.07 1.67 -19.64
N LEU A 304 0.02 0.94 -19.39
CA LEU A 304 0.11 -0.11 -18.38
C LEU A 304 -0.21 0.46 -16.99
N ASN A 305 0.45 1.55 -16.61
CA ASN A 305 0.25 2.17 -15.29
C ASN A 305 -1.09 2.91 -15.18
N GLY A 306 -1.56 3.54 -16.27
CA GLY A 306 -2.89 4.13 -16.34
C GLY A 306 -4.00 3.08 -16.18
N GLY A 307 -3.86 1.95 -16.86
CA GLY A 307 -4.72 0.78 -16.69
C GLY A 307 -4.72 0.27 -15.25
N ALA A 308 -3.56 0.24 -14.59
CA ALA A 308 -3.44 -0.17 -13.20
C ALA A 308 -4.25 0.70 -12.24
N ILE A 309 -4.28 2.02 -12.44
CA ILE A 309 -5.09 2.94 -11.63
C ILE A 309 -6.58 2.61 -11.80
N VAL A 310 -7.05 2.55 -13.04
CA VAL A 310 -8.45 2.26 -13.34
C VAL A 310 -8.84 0.86 -12.83
N GLY A 311 -7.97 -0.12 -13.11
CA GLY A 311 -8.17 -1.50 -12.69
C GLY A 311 -8.19 -1.69 -11.19
N GLY A 312 -7.27 -1.05 -10.47
CA GLY A 312 -7.21 -1.12 -9.01
C GLY A 312 -8.48 -0.56 -8.34
N LEU A 313 -8.99 0.57 -8.85
CA LEU A 313 -10.23 1.17 -8.36
C LEU A 313 -11.45 0.31 -8.68
N ALA A 314 -11.56 -0.16 -9.94
CA ALA A 314 -12.65 -1.03 -10.37
C ALA A 314 -12.65 -2.36 -9.61
N ALA A 315 -11.49 -2.98 -9.49
CA ALA A 315 -11.33 -4.24 -8.80
C ALA A 315 -11.62 -4.12 -7.29
N SER A 316 -11.24 -3.00 -6.63
CA SER A 316 -11.60 -2.74 -5.24
C SER A 316 -13.11 -2.66 -5.04
N TRP A 317 -13.80 -1.94 -5.93
CA TRP A 317 -15.26 -1.83 -5.88
C TRP A 317 -15.97 -3.16 -6.15
N LEU A 318 -15.43 -3.98 -7.08
CA LEU A 318 -15.98 -5.32 -7.34
C LEU A 318 -15.71 -6.28 -6.17
N ALA A 319 -14.52 -6.16 -5.53
CA ALA A 319 -14.14 -7.03 -4.42
C ALA A 319 -15.04 -6.85 -3.20
N ASP A 320 -15.53 -5.64 -2.95
CA ASP A 320 -16.52 -5.36 -1.89
C ASP A 320 -17.84 -6.09 -2.12
N ARG A 321 -18.18 -6.41 -3.39
CA ARG A 321 -19.45 -7.06 -3.76
C ARG A 321 -19.34 -8.57 -3.94
N HIS A 322 -18.25 -9.05 -4.54
CA HIS A 322 -18.10 -10.45 -4.96
C HIS A 322 -17.03 -11.21 -4.15
N GLY A 323 -16.39 -10.51 -3.21
CA GLY A 323 -15.29 -11.04 -2.42
C GLY A 323 -13.93 -10.91 -3.11
N PRO A 324 -12.87 -10.65 -2.34
CA PRO A 324 -11.54 -10.34 -2.88
C PRO A 324 -10.90 -11.52 -3.61
N ARG A 325 -11.15 -12.77 -3.17
CA ARG A 325 -10.58 -13.98 -3.79
C ARG A 325 -10.95 -14.10 -5.26
N VAL A 326 -12.23 -13.95 -5.59
CA VAL A 326 -12.73 -14.09 -6.97
C VAL A 326 -12.16 -12.97 -7.84
N ILE A 327 -12.16 -11.74 -7.34
CA ILE A 327 -11.69 -10.59 -8.11
C ILE A 327 -10.19 -10.65 -8.37
N VAL A 328 -9.37 -11.05 -7.38
CA VAL A 328 -7.93 -11.24 -7.57
C VAL A 328 -7.66 -12.33 -8.62
N ALA A 329 -8.37 -13.46 -8.56
CA ALA A 329 -8.24 -14.52 -9.57
C ALA A 329 -8.65 -14.03 -10.97
N CYS A 330 -9.80 -13.35 -11.10
CA CYS A 330 -10.24 -12.76 -12.37
C CYS A 330 -9.26 -11.74 -12.93
N SER A 331 -8.63 -10.94 -12.07
CA SER A 331 -7.62 -9.97 -12.48
C SER A 331 -6.38 -10.65 -13.06
N PHE A 332 -5.88 -11.71 -12.42
CA PHE A 332 -4.76 -12.49 -12.97
C PHE A 332 -5.14 -13.19 -14.29
N VAL A 333 -6.37 -13.72 -14.41
CA VAL A 333 -6.88 -14.29 -15.67
C VAL A 333 -6.94 -13.22 -16.75
N LEU A 334 -7.43 -12.00 -16.43
CA LEU A 334 -7.44 -10.88 -17.36
C LEU A 334 -6.03 -10.54 -17.85
N ALA A 335 -5.04 -10.48 -16.94
CA ALA A 335 -3.64 -10.26 -17.32
C ALA A 335 -3.12 -11.37 -18.22
N THR A 336 -3.40 -12.64 -17.92
CA THR A 336 -3.03 -13.79 -18.75
C THR A 336 -3.58 -13.66 -20.16
N LEU A 337 -4.88 -13.45 -20.28
CA LEU A 337 -5.56 -13.33 -21.58
C LEU A 337 -5.04 -12.14 -22.37
N ALA A 338 -4.79 -11.02 -21.72
CA ALA A 338 -4.25 -9.82 -22.35
C ALA A 338 -2.83 -10.05 -22.90
N LEU A 339 -1.93 -10.61 -22.06
CA LEU A 339 -0.55 -10.86 -22.45
C LEU A 339 -0.46 -11.93 -23.56
N VAL A 340 -1.25 -12.99 -23.50
CA VAL A 340 -1.30 -14.01 -24.56
C VAL A 340 -1.91 -13.43 -25.84
N ALA A 341 -2.96 -12.61 -25.74
CA ALA A 341 -3.58 -12.03 -26.94
C ALA A 341 -2.67 -11.04 -27.70
N ILE A 342 -1.66 -10.46 -27.04
CA ILE A 342 -0.66 -9.62 -27.73
C ILE A 342 0.15 -10.44 -28.74
N THR A 343 0.42 -11.71 -28.45
CA THR A 343 1.29 -12.56 -29.31
C THR A 343 0.65 -12.97 -30.65
N VAL A 344 -0.65 -12.75 -30.83
CA VAL A 344 -1.29 -12.99 -32.14
C VAL A 344 -1.22 -11.76 -33.07
N SER A 345 -0.36 -10.80 -32.76
CA SER A 345 -0.10 -9.57 -33.52
C SER A 345 -1.38 -8.80 -33.90
N PRO A 346 -2.21 -8.43 -32.91
CA PRO A 346 -3.46 -7.72 -33.17
C PRO A 346 -3.20 -6.28 -33.66
N PRO A 347 -4.22 -5.59 -34.21
CA PRO A 347 -4.09 -4.18 -34.61
C PRO A 347 -3.63 -3.31 -33.43
N PHE A 348 -2.85 -2.24 -33.72
CA PHE A 348 -2.23 -1.36 -32.73
C PHE A 348 -3.18 -0.89 -31.60
N VAL A 349 -4.40 -0.46 -31.98
CA VAL A 349 -5.40 -0.02 -30.98
C VAL A 349 -5.76 -1.12 -29.99
N LEU A 350 -5.82 -2.37 -30.47
CA LEU A 350 -6.09 -3.52 -29.60
C LEU A 350 -4.88 -3.85 -28.73
N VAL A 351 -3.65 -3.71 -29.21
CA VAL A 351 -2.43 -3.86 -28.37
C VAL A 351 -2.47 -2.87 -27.22
N VAL A 352 -2.80 -1.60 -27.47
CA VAL A 352 -2.95 -0.58 -26.41
C VAL A 352 -3.99 -0.99 -25.37
N ALA A 353 -5.16 -1.47 -25.81
CA ALA A 353 -6.21 -1.95 -24.91
C ALA A 353 -5.77 -3.18 -24.09
N LEU A 354 -5.05 -4.11 -24.72
CA LEU A 354 -4.52 -5.31 -24.05
C LEU A 354 -3.45 -4.96 -23.02
N VAL A 355 -2.55 -4.00 -23.32
CA VAL A 355 -1.57 -3.54 -22.34
C VAL A 355 -2.25 -2.83 -21.16
N ALA A 356 -3.30 -2.03 -21.40
CA ALA A 356 -4.10 -1.47 -20.32
C ALA A 356 -4.72 -2.58 -19.46
N ALA A 357 -5.31 -3.60 -20.09
CA ALA A 357 -5.89 -4.76 -19.40
C ALA A 357 -4.83 -5.55 -18.61
N ALA A 358 -3.62 -5.72 -19.15
CA ALA A 358 -2.50 -6.33 -18.42
C ALA A 358 -2.13 -5.51 -17.19
N GLY A 359 -2.09 -4.17 -17.29
CA GLY A 359 -1.87 -3.28 -16.14
C GLY A 359 -2.96 -3.40 -15.08
N MET A 360 -4.23 -3.46 -15.50
CA MET A 360 -5.38 -3.70 -14.61
C MET A 360 -5.22 -5.01 -13.84
N GLY A 361 -4.85 -6.08 -14.56
CA GLY A 361 -4.77 -7.44 -14.01
C GLY A 361 -3.49 -7.74 -13.22
N THR A 362 -2.44 -6.92 -13.32
CA THR A 362 -1.17 -7.10 -12.61
C THR A 362 -0.98 -6.06 -11.51
N ILE A 363 -0.60 -4.84 -11.87
CA ILE A 363 -0.28 -3.76 -10.91
C ILE A 363 -1.53 -3.35 -10.12
N GLY A 364 -2.70 -3.25 -10.78
CA GLY A 364 -3.98 -2.92 -10.14
C GLY A 364 -4.39 -3.94 -9.08
N THR A 365 -4.06 -5.21 -9.30
CA THR A 365 -4.39 -6.30 -8.37
C THR A 365 -3.60 -6.23 -7.06
N GLN A 366 -2.39 -5.64 -7.04
CA GLN A 366 -1.58 -5.54 -5.84
C GLN A 366 -2.26 -4.80 -4.68
N VAL A 367 -3.08 -3.80 -4.99
CA VAL A 367 -3.84 -3.06 -3.97
C VAL A 367 -4.85 -3.97 -3.25
N LEU A 368 -5.49 -4.88 -4.02
CA LEU A 368 -6.46 -5.84 -3.49
C LEU A 368 -5.82 -6.98 -2.73
N LEU A 369 -4.63 -7.39 -3.14
CA LEU A 369 -3.96 -8.57 -2.63
C LEU A 369 -3.76 -8.49 -1.12
N TYR A 370 -3.29 -7.35 -0.62
CA TYR A 370 -3.12 -7.14 0.82
C TYR A 370 -4.45 -7.07 1.58
N GLY A 371 -5.51 -6.56 0.94
CA GLY A 371 -6.87 -6.62 1.47
C GLY A 371 -7.36 -8.06 1.60
N PHE A 372 -7.15 -8.88 0.56
CA PHE A 372 -7.49 -10.31 0.60
C PHE A 372 -6.73 -11.04 1.71
N VAL A 373 -5.41 -10.82 1.81
CA VAL A 373 -4.57 -11.41 2.87
C VAL A 373 -5.06 -11.01 4.25
N SER A 374 -5.37 -9.73 4.47
CA SER A 374 -5.83 -9.25 5.79
C SER A 374 -7.18 -9.85 6.20
N ASN A 375 -8.05 -10.16 5.23
CA ASN A 375 -9.35 -10.78 5.47
C ASN A 375 -9.27 -12.31 5.64
N TYR A 376 -8.16 -12.93 5.25
CA TYR A 376 -7.95 -14.37 5.38
C TYR A 376 -7.62 -14.77 6.82
N TYR A 377 -6.88 -13.94 7.56
CA TYR A 377 -6.42 -14.26 8.91
C TYR A 377 -7.27 -13.60 9.98
N GLU A 378 -7.42 -14.31 11.10
CA GLU A 378 -7.94 -13.74 12.34
C GLU A 378 -7.04 -12.62 12.88
N THR A 379 -7.60 -11.81 13.81
CA THR A 379 -6.94 -10.62 14.33
C THR A 379 -5.54 -10.89 14.88
N GLY A 380 -5.34 -12.02 15.57
CA GLY A 380 -4.05 -12.40 16.16
C GLY A 380 -2.96 -12.77 15.16
N ALA A 381 -3.33 -13.27 13.97
CA ALA A 381 -2.40 -13.70 12.90
C ALA A 381 -2.32 -12.70 11.74
N ARG A 382 -3.28 -11.78 11.61
CA ARG A 382 -3.45 -10.86 10.47
C ARG A 382 -2.21 -10.06 10.13
N ALA A 383 -1.61 -9.41 11.13
CA ALA A 383 -0.42 -8.58 10.94
C ALA A 383 0.77 -9.42 10.42
N ALA A 384 0.96 -10.62 10.97
CA ALA A 384 2.00 -11.53 10.55
C ALA A 384 1.77 -12.05 9.13
N GLY A 385 0.51 -12.37 8.76
CA GLY A 385 0.14 -12.81 7.42
C GLY A 385 0.40 -11.74 6.35
N VAL A 386 0.04 -10.50 6.62
CA VAL A 386 0.33 -9.38 5.72
C VAL A 386 1.84 -9.16 5.61
N ALA A 387 2.58 -9.20 6.73
CA ALA A 387 4.03 -9.06 6.73
C ALA A 387 4.73 -10.19 5.95
N TRP A 388 4.26 -11.43 6.07
CA TRP A 388 4.73 -12.58 5.30
C TRP A 388 4.55 -12.34 3.80
N CYS A 389 3.34 -12.02 3.36
CA CYS A 389 3.04 -11.80 1.94
C CYS A 389 3.80 -10.60 1.37
N ALA A 390 3.95 -9.53 2.15
CA ALA A 390 4.74 -8.37 1.74
C ALA A 390 6.24 -8.71 1.62
N GLY A 391 6.81 -9.44 2.59
CA GLY A 391 8.21 -9.85 2.59
C GLY A 391 8.53 -10.87 1.51
N PHE A 392 7.78 -11.98 1.45
CA PHE A 392 7.99 -13.04 0.47
C PHE A 392 7.70 -12.55 -0.96
N GLY A 393 6.67 -11.74 -1.14
CA GLY A 393 6.36 -11.11 -2.42
C GLY A 393 7.51 -10.24 -2.98
N ARG A 394 8.30 -9.60 -2.11
CA ARG A 394 9.48 -8.81 -2.53
C ARG A 394 10.51 -9.64 -3.28
N LEU A 395 10.65 -10.93 -2.98
CA LEU A 395 11.51 -11.84 -3.74
C LEU A 395 11.03 -11.96 -5.19
N GLY A 396 9.70 -12.02 -5.41
CA GLY A 396 9.12 -11.98 -6.76
C GLY A 396 9.46 -10.68 -7.46
N GLY A 397 9.34 -9.53 -6.77
CA GLY A 397 9.74 -8.24 -7.30
C GLY A 397 11.21 -8.21 -7.74
N ILE A 398 12.12 -8.73 -6.93
CA ILE A 398 13.55 -8.82 -7.25
C ILE A 398 13.78 -9.71 -8.47
N LEU A 399 13.08 -10.83 -8.59
CA LEU A 399 13.24 -11.75 -9.70
C LEU A 399 12.57 -11.28 -11.01
N GLY A 400 11.59 -10.39 -10.95
CA GLY A 400 10.90 -9.88 -12.14
C GLY A 400 11.84 -9.28 -13.18
N PRO A 401 12.63 -8.25 -12.86
CA PRO A 401 13.62 -7.68 -13.76
C PRO A 401 14.68 -8.69 -14.22
N VAL A 402 15.12 -9.59 -13.33
CA VAL A 402 16.12 -10.64 -13.67
C VAL A 402 15.57 -11.60 -14.72
N ILE A 403 14.35 -12.10 -14.52
CA ILE A 403 13.70 -13.03 -15.47
C ILE A 403 13.54 -12.35 -16.83
N GLY A 404 13.02 -11.13 -16.89
CA GLY A 404 12.91 -10.39 -18.14
C GLY A 404 14.27 -10.18 -18.82
N GLY A 405 15.32 -9.89 -18.03
CA GLY A 405 16.69 -9.77 -18.51
C GLY A 405 17.23 -11.06 -19.13
N PHE A 406 16.96 -12.19 -18.54
CA PHE A 406 17.33 -13.50 -19.09
C PHE A 406 16.57 -13.82 -20.39
N LEU A 407 15.27 -13.52 -20.46
CA LEU A 407 14.47 -13.73 -21.66
C LEU A 407 15.03 -12.93 -22.84
N VAL A 408 15.33 -11.65 -22.63
CA VAL A 408 15.93 -10.79 -23.66
C VAL A 408 17.36 -11.22 -23.99
N ALA A 409 18.19 -11.58 -23.00
CA ALA A 409 19.56 -12.04 -23.21
C ALA A 409 19.64 -13.36 -23.98
N ALA A 410 18.66 -14.23 -23.83
CA ALA A 410 18.55 -15.49 -24.57
C ALA A 410 18.17 -15.27 -26.04
N GLY A 411 17.91 -14.04 -26.48
CA GLY A 411 17.51 -13.73 -27.85
C GLY A 411 16.13 -14.28 -28.22
N LEU A 412 15.29 -14.52 -27.19
CA LEU A 412 13.94 -15.02 -27.43
C LEU A 412 13.07 -13.93 -28.04
N GLU A 413 12.16 -14.34 -28.93
CA GLU A 413 11.18 -13.44 -29.51
C GLU A 413 10.35 -12.74 -28.45
N ALA A 414 9.90 -11.51 -28.72
CA ALA A 414 9.09 -10.72 -27.79
C ALA A 414 7.83 -11.46 -27.35
N ASP A 415 7.22 -12.27 -28.23
CA ASP A 415 6.08 -13.14 -27.93
C ASP A 415 6.36 -14.10 -26.78
N THR A 416 7.55 -14.71 -26.77
CA THR A 416 7.95 -15.61 -25.68
C THR A 416 7.98 -14.90 -24.34
N SER A 417 8.43 -13.65 -24.30
CA SER A 417 8.41 -12.84 -23.08
C SER A 417 6.98 -12.63 -22.56
N PHE A 418 6.04 -12.30 -23.45
CA PHE A 418 4.63 -12.15 -23.07
C PHE A 418 4.00 -13.48 -22.63
N LEU A 419 4.33 -14.60 -23.28
CA LEU A 419 3.85 -15.93 -22.88
C LEU A 419 4.38 -16.33 -21.50
N VAL A 420 5.65 -16.04 -21.18
CA VAL A 420 6.22 -16.32 -19.86
C VAL A 420 5.53 -15.50 -18.77
N PHE A 421 5.39 -14.17 -18.96
CA PHE A 421 4.67 -13.32 -18.01
C PHE A 421 3.18 -13.70 -17.91
N GLY A 422 2.54 -14.09 -19.03
CA GLY A 422 1.18 -14.62 -19.05
C GLY A 422 1.04 -15.93 -18.25
N GLY A 423 2.02 -16.84 -18.40
CA GLY A 423 2.09 -18.08 -17.61
C GLY A 423 2.24 -17.84 -16.11
N ILE A 424 3.04 -16.83 -15.72
CA ILE A 424 3.18 -16.43 -14.31
C ILE A 424 1.86 -15.84 -13.79
N ALA A 425 1.14 -15.06 -14.61
CA ALA A 425 -0.18 -14.55 -14.25
C ALA A 425 -1.20 -15.69 -14.07
N LEU A 426 -1.18 -16.69 -14.96
CA LEU A 426 -2.02 -17.89 -14.86
C LEU A 426 -1.72 -18.67 -13.58
N ALA A 427 -0.44 -18.83 -13.26
CA ALA A 427 -0.03 -19.46 -12.00
C ALA A 427 -0.55 -18.66 -10.79
N GLY A 428 -0.49 -17.32 -10.83
CA GLY A 428 -1.08 -16.44 -9.81
C GLY A 428 -2.59 -16.66 -9.65
N ALA A 429 -3.32 -16.81 -10.76
CA ALA A 429 -4.75 -17.11 -10.74
C ALA A 429 -5.02 -18.49 -10.09
N ALA A 430 -4.27 -19.51 -10.51
CA ALA A 430 -4.39 -20.86 -9.97
C ALA A 430 -4.08 -20.90 -8.46
N LEU A 431 -3.00 -20.25 -8.03
CA LEU A 431 -2.65 -20.11 -6.61
C LEU A 431 -3.77 -19.44 -5.82
N THR A 432 -4.36 -18.35 -6.35
CA THR A 432 -5.46 -17.63 -5.71
C THR A 432 -6.69 -18.53 -5.52
N LEU A 433 -7.05 -19.29 -6.55
CA LEU A 433 -8.17 -20.24 -6.50
C LEU A 433 -7.91 -21.44 -5.59
N ALA A 434 -6.64 -21.83 -5.42
CA ALA A 434 -6.23 -22.92 -4.54
C ALA A 434 -6.22 -22.52 -3.04
N VAL A 435 -6.24 -21.22 -2.70
CA VAL A 435 -6.29 -20.77 -1.29
C VAL A 435 -7.52 -21.37 -0.62
N PRO A 436 -7.38 -22.10 0.51
CA PRO A 436 -8.52 -22.66 1.24
C PRO A 436 -9.49 -21.54 1.70
N ARG A 437 -10.71 -21.92 2.05
CA ARG A 437 -11.60 -20.99 2.75
C ARG A 437 -10.98 -20.59 4.07
N SER A 438 -11.13 -19.33 4.45
CA SER A 438 -10.60 -18.82 5.70
C SER A 438 -11.23 -19.54 6.90
N PRO A 439 -10.44 -20.06 7.84
CA PRO A 439 -10.97 -20.59 9.09
C PRO A 439 -11.80 -19.54 9.84
N ALA A 440 -11.40 -18.27 9.78
CA ALA A 440 -12.13 -17.13 10.37
C ALA A 440 -13.55 -16.90 9.80
N GLN A 441 -13.87 -17.49 8.65
CA GLN A 441 -15.21 -17.41 8.02
C GLN A 441 -16.04 -18.68 8.25
N SER A 442 -15.48 -19.68 8.89
CA SER A 442 -16.10 -21.01 9.05
C SER A 442 -16.81 -21.18 10.38
N GLU A 443 -16.62 -20.29 11.36
CA GLU A 443 -17.42 -20.30 12.57
C GLU A 443 -18.75 -19.57 12.28
N PRO A 444 -19.90 -20.24 12.39
CA PRO A 444 -21.19 -19.58 12.46
C PRO A 444 -21.11 -18.63 13.66
N VAL A 445 -21.42 -17.35 13.46
CA VAL A 445 -21.72 -16.47 14.58
C VAL A 445 -22.81 -17.17 15.38
N ALA A 446 -22.45 -17.74 16.51
CA ALA A 446 -23.44 -18.25 17.46
C ALA A 446 -24.27 -17.02 17.86
N VAL A 447 -25.42 -16.86 17.23
CA VAL A 447 -26.45 -15.94 17.71
C VAL A 447 -26.81 -16.51 19.08
N PRO A 448 -26.64 -15.76 20.18
CA PRO A 448 -27.07 -16.21 21.47
C PRO A 448 -28.58 -16.50 21.36
N ASP A 449 -28.96 -17.75 21.59
CA ASP A 449 -30.34 -18.25 21.43
C ASP A 449 -31.34 -17.64 22.42
N GLU A 450 -30.95 -16.70 23.26
CA GLU A 450 -31.86 -15.95 24.10
C GLU A 450 -31.24 -14.57 24.41
N ILE A 451 -31.76 -13.54 23.77
CA ILE A 451 -31.84 -12.24 24.40
C ILE A 451 -32.90 -12.39 25.48
N THR A 452 -32.49 -12.82 26.69
CA THR A 452 -33.34 -12.68 27.86
C THR A 452 -33.74 -11.21 27.93
N PRO A 453 -35.05 -10.90 27.92
CA PRO A 453 -35.46 -9.51 28.09
C PRO A 453 -34.87 -9.04 29.44
N LEU A 454 -34.12 -7.95 29.38
CA LEU A 454 -33.70 -7.27 30.59
C LEU A 454 -35.00 -6.94 31.34
N ASP A 455 -35.24 -7.65 32.45
CA ASP A 455 -36.25 -7.27 33.42
C ASP A 455 -35.92 -5.86 33.93
N PHE A 456 -36.59 -4.90 33.36
CA PHE A 456 -36.60 -3.54 33.86
C PHE A 456 -37.48 -3.56 35.09
N ASP A 457 -36.89 -3.84 36.25
CA ASP A 457 -37.50 -3.48 37.51
C ASP A 457 -37.56 -1.95 37.59
N PRO A 458 -38.75 -1.35 37.60
CA PRO A 458 -38.86 0.08 37.84
C PRO A 458 -38.35 0.37 39.27
N PRO A 459 -37.62 1.48 39.49
CA PRO A 459 -37.08 1.81 40.79
C PRO A 459 -38.22 1.88 41.80
N ALA A 460 -38.10 1.14 42.91
CA ALA A 460 -39.04 1.11 44.03
C ALA A 460 -39.30 2.54 44.50
N THR A 461 -40.53 2.99 44.35
CA THR A 461 -41.02 4.23 44.93
C THR A 461 -40.93 4.10 46.45
N ALA A 462 -40.00 4.84 47.06
CA ALA A 462 -39.92 5.00 48.49
C ALA A 462 -41.23 5.66 49.01
N VAL A 463 -41.99 4.87 49.71
CA VAL A 463 -43.11 5.37 50.50
C VAL A 463 -42.53 6.13 51.69
N ALA A 464 -42.63 7.44 51.68
CA ALA A 464 -42.42 8.27 52.84
C ALA A 464 -43.78 8.87 53.29
N GLY A 465 -44.03 8.73 54.52
CA GLY A 465 -45.30 8.92 55.16
C GLY A 465 -45.79 10.38 55.31
N GLU A 466 -47.04 10.38 55.56
CA GLU A 466 -47.97 11.33 56.25
C GLU A 466 -47.45 12.73 56.60
N GLY A 467 -48.17 13.73 56.11
CA GLY A 467 -48.14 15.10 56.56
C GLY A 467 -49.27 15.90 55.95
N ALA A 468 -50.34 16.05 56.64
CA ALA A 468 -51.56 16.78 56.27
C ALA A 468 -51.29 18.28 56.00
N GLY A 469 -51.97 18.85 54.95
CA GLY A 469 -51.99 20.28 54.73
C GLY A 469 -52.99 20.62 53.60
N GLU A 470 -53.94 21.42 53.90
CA GLU A 470 -55.14 21.85 53.22
C GLU A 470 -55.04 22.33 51.78
N PRO A 471 -56.14 22.35 51.03
CA PRO A 471 -56.19 22.70 49.61
C PRO A 471 -56.37 24.22 49.40
N VAL A 472 -55.59 24.80 48.49
CA VAL A 472 -55.81 26.13 47.94
C VAL A 472 -56.27 26.02 46.48
N ALA A 473 -57.31 26.80 46.24
CA ALA A 473 -58.19 26.84 45.06
C ALA A 473 -57.50 27.15 43.74
N ALA A 474 -58.10 26.65 42.70
CA ALA A 474 -57.83 26.94 41.33
C ALA A 474 -58.31 28.34 40.88
N GLU A 475 -57.56 29.03 40.09
CA GLU A 475 -58.06 30.01 39.14
C GLU A 475 -57.54 29.80 37.75
N PRO A 476 -58.33 29.99 36.72
CA PRO A 476 -58.02 29.72 35.33
C PRO A 476 -57.44 30.97 34.65
N VAL A 477 -56.44 30.79 33.76
CA VAL A 477 -56.02 31.85 32.84
C VAL A 477 -56.21 31.41 31.40
N GLU A 478 -56.94 32.28 30.75
CA GLU A 478 -57.47 32.33 29.39
C GLU A 478 -56.49 32.11 28.23
N HIS A 479 -57.10 31.68 27.18
CA HIS A 479 -56.61 31.72 25.79
C HIS A 479 -56.36 33.14 25.25
N ALA A 480 -55.30 33.28 24.50
CA ALA A 480 -55.18 34.14 23.34
C ALA A 480 -53.97 33.61 22.54
N GLY A 481 -54.03 33.17 21.33
CA GLY A 481 -54.73 33.74 20.18
C GLY A 481 -53.73 34.42 19.24
N SER A 482 -53.52 33.75 18.11
CA SER A 482 -53.23 34.31 16.78
C SER A 482 -51.90 35.00 16.48
N ASP A 483 -51.29 34.45 15.46
CA ASP A 483 -50.99 35.05 14.14
C ASP A 483 -49.61 35.57 13.79
N LEU A 484 -49.17 35.02 12.65
CA LEU A 484 -48.51 35.68 11.50
C LEU A 484 -46.95 35.92 11.61
N ARG A 485 -46.19 35.19 10.94
CA ARG A 485 -45.65 35.17 9.56
C ARG A 485 -44.36 34.33 9.51
#